data_bfe26d701fe4719fc04bcdee890d4c66
#
_entry.id   bfe26d701fe4719fc04bcdee890d4c66
#
_cell.length_a   1.000
_cell.length_b   1.000
_cell.length_c   1.000
_cell.angle_alpha   90.00
_cell.angle_beta   90.00
_cell.angle_gamma   90.00
#
_symmetry.space_group_name_H-M   'P 1'
#
loop_
_entity.id
_entity.type
_entity.pdbx_description
1 polymer ?
#
loop_
_entity_poly.entity_id
_entity_poly.type
_entity_poly.pdbx_seq_one_letter_code
_entity_poly.pdbx_strand_id
1 'polypeptide(L)'
;MTTDNIDNLKMKFNKKGSNNKMAQMQTVGTHKTNIVTLEGLTSVIYHNTAVVQFNRDKIILNSDGWETATTKTRMNQASYQYSLGFDVYQVDFSWYVDYKGETIPFTDGMTLNR
;
A
#
# COMPACT_ATOMS: atom_id res chain seq x y z
N MET A 1 -14.74 -11.39 -7.24
CA MET A 1 -14.17 -11.28 -7.59
C MET A 1 -14.24 -11.01 -7.80
N THR A 2 -14.35 -11.08 -7.71
CA THR A 2 -13.76 -10.84 -8.00
C THR A 2 -13.76 -10.60 -8.39
N THR A 3 -13.81 -10.75 -8.54
CA THR A 3 -13.14 -10.58 -8.96
C THR A 3 -13.25 -10.34 -9.47
N ASP A 4 -13.48 -10.55 -9.66
CA ASP A 4 -12.94 -10.34 -10.19
C ASP A 4 -13.03 -9.80 -10.52
N ASN A 5 -13.20 -9.86 -10.57
CA ASN A 5 -12.65 -9.43 -10.93
C ASN A 5 -12.38 -9.10 -11.09
N ILE A 6 -12.18 -9.20 -11.06
CA ILE A 6 -11.32 -9.11 -11.23
C ILE A 6 -11.19 -9.21 -11.62
N ASP A 7 -11.26 -9.54 -11.80
CA ASP A 7 -10.55 -9.69 -12.26
C ASP A 7 -10.48 -9.43 -12.79
N ASN A 8 -10.60 -9.50 -12.82
CA ASN A 8 -9.91 -9.23 -13.21
C ASN A 8 -9.50 -8.82 -13.38
N LEU A 9 -9.33 -8.91 -13.25
CA LEU A 9 -8.42 -8.61 -13.30
C LEU A 9 -8.06 -8.65 -13.23
N LYS A 10 -7.82 -8.79 -13.10
CA LYS A 10 -7.07 -8.98 -12.98
C LYS A 10 -6.75 -9.29 -13.13
N MET A 11 -6.69 -9.53 -13.21
CA MET A 11 -6.06 -9.86 -13.39
C MET A 11 -5.56 -9.87 -13.76
N LYS A 12 -5.02 -9.84 -13.83
CA LYS A 12 -4.40 -9.93 -14.08
C LYS A 12 -3.69 -10.26 -13.77
N PHE A 13 -3.51 -10.51 -13.52
CA PHE A 13 -2.71 -10.81 -13.16
C PHE A 13 -2.40 -11.52 -13.00
N ASN A 14 -2.09 -12.20 -13.07
CA ASN A 14 -1.70 -12.94 -12.94
C ASN A 14 -1.26 -13.47 -13.14
N LYS A 15 -0.49 -13.96 -13.32
CA LYS A 15 -0.08 -14.58 -13.41
C LYS A 15 0.56 -15.20 -13.26
N LYS A 16 0.74 -15.52 -13.32
CA LYS A 16 1.62 -16.38 -13.20
C LYS A 16 2.01 -17.23 -12.13
N GLY A 17 2.54 -18.00 -12.07
CA GLY A 17 2.90 -19.02 -11.16
C GLY A 17 3.12 -18.65 -9.72
N SER A 18 3.41 -17.44 -9.40
CA SER A 18 3.61 -17.05 -8.02
C SER A 18 2.36 -16.41 -7.45
N ASN A 19 1.29 -17.15 -7.54
CA ASN A 19 -0.02 -16.67 -7.10
C ASN A 19 -0.06 -16.34 -5.61
N ASN A 20 0.73 -17.05 -4.79
CA ASN A 20 0.77 -16.77 -3.36
C ASN A 20 1.27 -15.36 -3.09
N LYS A 21 2.25 -14.91 -3.84
CA LYS A 21 2.78 -13.58 -3.68
C LYS A 21 1.73 -12.53 -4.05
N MET A 22 1.01 -12.77 -5.12
CA MET A 22 -0.07 -11.87 -5.51
C MET A 22 -1.16 -11.82 -4.46
N ALA A 23 -1.55 -12.99 -3.92
CA ALA A 23 -2.56 -13.04 -2.88
C ALA A 23 -2.12 -12.25 -1.64
N GLN A 24 -0.84 -12.30 -1.29
CA GLN A 24 -0.34 -11.55 -0.13
C GLN A 24 -0.43 -10.05 -0.35
N MET A 25 -0.44 -9.59 -1.59
CA MET A 25 -0.53 -8.16 -1.90
C MET A 25 -1.96 -7.67 -2.04
N GLN A 26 -2.94 -8.56 -2.03
CA GLN A 26 -4.34 -8.17 -2.24
C GLN A 26 -5.02 -7.66 -0.98
N THR A 27 -4.52 -8.03 0.18
CA THR A 27 -5.12 -7.63 1.45
C THR A 27 -4.00 -7.27 2.43
N VAL A 28 -4.35 -6.37 3.35
CA VAL A 28 -3.41 -5.99 4.40
C VAL A 28 -3.22 -7.18 5.34
N GLY A 29 -1.95 -7.53 5.60
CA GLY A 29 -1.64 -8.56 6.55
C GLY A 29 -2.03 -8.15 7.97
N THR A 30 -2.27 -9.14 8.83
CA THR A 30 -2.81 -8.87 10.17
C THR A 30 -1.77 -8.84 11.27
N HIS A 31 -0.54 -9.33 11.01
CA HIS A 31 0.49 -9.37 12.03
C HIS A 31 0.83 -7.96 12.50
N LYS A 32 0.62 -7.70 13.80
CA LYS A 32 0.90 -6.39 14.40
C LYS A 32 0.24 -5.23 13.66
N THR A 33 -0.89 -5.51 12.98
CA THR A 33 -1.51 -4.54 12.07
C THR A 33 -2.97 -4.34 12.43
N ASN A 34 -3.39 -3.09 12.51
CA ASN A 34 -4.77 -2.70 12.74
C ASN A 34 -5.22 -1.72 11.68
N ILE A 35 -6.49 -1.77 11.33
CA ILE A 35 -7.09 -0.80 10.41
C ILE A 35 -8.20 -0.09 11.16
N VAL A 36 -8.12 1.23 11.21
CA VAL A 36 -9.07 2.06 11.94
C VAL A 36 -9.59 3.13 11.00
N THR A 37 -10.91 3.29 10.95
CA THR A 37 -11.54 4.38 10.21
C THR A 37 -12.25 5.28 11.18
N LEU A 38 -11.94 6.58 11.14
CA LEU A 38 -12.52 7.56 12.01
C LEU A 38 -12.75 8.84 11.21
N GLU A 39 -14.01 9.28 11.16
CA GLU A 39 -14.39 10.53 10.50
C GLU A 39 -13.88 10.62 9.05
N GLY A 40 -14.03 9.51 8.33
CA GLY A 40 -13.65 9.45 6.92
C GLY A 40 -12.19 9.19 6.65
N LEU A 41 -11.33 9.17 7.68
CA LEU A 41 -9.91 8.87 7.52
C LEU A 41 -9.66 7.43 7.93
N THR A 42 -9.11 6.64 7.02
CA THR A 42 -8.73 5.27 7.30
C THR A 42 -7.22 5.21 7.52
N SER A 43 -6.82 4.55 8.60
CA SER A 43 -5.42 4.39 8.98
C SER A 43 -5.06 2.93 9.03
N VAL A 44 -3.99 2.55 8.34
CA VAL A 44 -3.40 1.21 8.44
C VAL A 44 -2.22 1.35 9.39
N ILE A 45 -2.32 0.75 10.56
CA ILE A 45 -1.34 0.92 11.64
C ILE A 45 -0.57 -0.37 11.79
N TYR A 46 0.73 -0.31 11.50
CA TYR A 46 1.65 -1.44 11.66
C TYR A 46 2.54 -1.16 12.87
N HIS A 47 2.49 -2.04 13.86
CA HIS A 47 2.98 -1.77 15.21
C HIS A 47 2.28 -0.52 15.72
N ASN A 48 2.96 0.55 15.96
CA ASN A 48 2.37 1.79 16.46
C ASN A 48 2.43 2.92 15.45
N THR A 49 2.72 2.59 14.18
CA THR A 49 2.89 3.61 13.15
C THR A 49 1.76 3.51 12.14
N ALA A 50 1.07 4.62 11.88
CA ALA A 50 0.11 4.69 10.79
C ALA A 50 0.89 4.80 9.49
N VAL A 51 1.18 3.65 8.85
CA VAL A 51 2.03 3.60 7.67
C VAL A 51 1.31 4.10 6.42
N VAL A 52 -0.02 3.97 6.38
CA VAL A 52 -0.86 4.54 5.33
C VAL A 52 -2.09 5.16 6.00
N GLN A 53 -2.38 6.40 5.66
CA GLN A 53 -3.65 7.02 6.02
C GLN A 53 -4.26 7.60 4.75
N PHE A 54 -5.56 7.46 4.59
CA PHE A 54 -6.18 7.98 3.38
C PHE A 54 -7.64 8.36 3.63
N ASN A 55 -8.09 9.33 2.86
CA ASN A 55 -9.49 9.67 2.73
C ASN A 55 -9.78 9.80 1.23
N ARG A 56 -10.91 10.43 0.86
CA ARG A 56 -11.28 10.55 -0.55
C ARG A 56 -10.35 11.49 -1.33
N ASP A 57 -9.60 12.35 -0.64
CA ASP A 57 -8.86 13.43 -1.29
C ASP A 57 -7.34 13.22 -1.28
N LYS A 58 -6.83 12.44 -0.34
CA LYS A 58 -5.37 12.32 -0.19
C LYS A 58 -4.97 11.01 0.46
N ILE A 59 -3.68 10.70 0.31
CA ILE A 59 -3.02 9.55 0.93
C ILE A 59 -1.78 10.09 1.63
N ILE A 60 -1.54 9.65 2.87
CA ILE A 60 -0.35 10.02 3.63
C ILE A 60 0.44 8.74 3.91
N LEU A 61 1.74 8.75 3.62
CA LEU A 61 2.62 7.61 3.83
C LEU A 61 3.65 7.98 4.88
N ASN A 62 3.89 7.06 5.83
CA ASN A 62 4.83 7.32 6.91
C ASN A 62 5.42 6.00 7.39
N SER A 63 6.76 5.95 7.55
CA SER A 63 7.45 4.78 8.09
C SER A 63 7.90 4.99 9.52
N ASP A 64 7.86 6.22 10.00
CA ASP A 64 8.40 6.60 11.31
C ASP A 64 9.86 6.17 11.44
N GLY A 65 10.60 6.23 10.33
CA GLY A 65 12.00 5.82 10.29
C GLY A 65 12.22 4.32 10.17
N TRP A 66 11.17 3.51 10.20
CA TRP A 66 11.27 2.06 10.09
C TRP A 66 11.10 1.64 8.63
N GLU A 67 12.15 1.87 7.82
CA GLU A 67 12.09 1.53 6.40
C GLU A 67 12.45 0.07 6.19
N THR A 68 11.54 -0.81 6.60
CA THR A 68 11.73 -2.25 6.51
C THR A 68 10.91 -2.84 5.36
N ALA A 69 11.27 -4.06 4.96
CA ALA A 69 10.52 -4.78 3.92
C ALA A 69 9.06 -4.94 4.33
N THR A 70 8.79 -5.24 5.60
CA THR A 70 7.42 -5.43 6.06
C THR A 70 6.62 -4.14 6.00
N THR A 71 7.21 -3.01 6.36
CA THR A 71 6.54 -1.71 6.24
C THR A 71 6.14 -1.44 4.80
N LYS A 72 7.06 -1.64 3.86
CA LYS A 72 6.78 -1.50 2.42
C LYS A 72 5.65 -2.42 2.00
N THR A 73 5.69 -3.67 2.43
CA THR A 73 4.66 -4.65 2.10
C THR A 73 3.30 -4.20 2.59
N ARG A 74 3.20 -3.70 3.82
CA ARG A 74 1.93 -3.21 4.36
C ARG A 74 1.40 -2.03 3.55
N MET A 75 2.28 -1.10 3.17
CA MET A 75 1.88 0.03 2.34
C MET A 75 1.31 -0.44 1.00
N ASN A 76 1.99 -1.36 0.33
CA ASN A 76 1.55 -1.84 -0.98
C ASN A 76 0.28 -2.67 -0.88
N GLN A 77 0.13 -3.45 0.19
CA GLN A 77 -1.11 -4.19 0.43
C GLN A 77 -2.29 -3.23 0.60
N ALA A 78 -2.09 -2.15 1.35
CA ALA A 78 -3.14 -1.15 1.53
C ALA A 78 -3.49 -0.49 0.21
N SER A 79 -2.47 -0.15 -0.59
CA SER A 79 -2.71 0.42 -1.92
C SER A 79 -3.55 -0.50 -2.79
N TYR A 80 -3.23 -1.78 -2.77
CA TYR A 80 -3.97 -2.76 -3.55
C TYR A 80 -5.38 -2.94 -3.01
N GLN A 81 -5.52 -3.17 -1.70
CA GLN A 81 -6.82 -3.47 -1.09
C GLN A 81 -7.82 -2.33 -1.28
N TYR A 82 -7.37 -1.09 -1.16
CA TYR A 82 -8.23 0.08 -1.20
C TYR A 82 -8.16 0.84 -2.51
N SER A 83 -7.50 0.26 -3.51
CA SER A 83 -7.39 0.86 -4.86
C SER A 83 -6.81 2.27 -4.82
N LEU A 84 -5.73 2.43 -4.06
CA LEU A 84 -5.12 3.75 -3.89
C LEU A 84 -4.17 4.10 -5.03
N GLY A 85 -3.63 3.11 -5.73
CA GLY A 85 -2.89 3.35 -6.96
C GLY A 85 -1.44 3.75 -6.80
N PHE A 86 -0.86 3.61 -5.62
CA PHE A 86 0.58 3.86 -5.45
C PHE A 86 1.34 2.55 -5.30
N ASP A 87 2.65 2.63 -5.52
CA ASP A 87 3.56 1.49 -5.33
C ASP A 87 4.84 2.00 -4.67
N VAL A 88 5.22 1.40 -3.55
CA VAL A 88 6.43 1.77 -2.80
C VAL A 88 7.48 0.69 -3.04
N TYR A 89 8.69 1.13 -3.44
CA TYR A 89 9.75 0.19 -3.73
C TYR A 89 11.11 0.81 -3.39
N GLN A 90 12.14 -0.02 -3.46
CA GLN A 90 13.50 0.37 -3.07
C GLN A 90 14.45 0.15 -4.25
N VAL A 91 15.30 1.14 -4.51
CA VAL A 91 16.39 1.06 -5.47
C VAL A 91 17.65 1.63 -4.81
N ASP A 92 18.72 0.83 -4.77
CA ASP A 92 20.00 1.27 -4.20
C ASP A 92 19.83 1.87 -2.81
N PHE A 93 19.08 1.17 -1.95
CA PHE A 93 18.84 1.53 -0.55
C PHE A 93 17.98 2.77 -0.35
N SER A 94 17.42 3.33 -1.43
CA SER A 94 16.51 4.48 -1.35
C SER A 94 15.10 4.04 -1.72
N TRP A 95 14.12 4.58 -1.01
CA TRP A 95 12.70 4.28 -1.27
C TRP A 95 12.10 5.30 -2.22
N TYR A 96 11.22 4.80 -3.07
CA TYR A 96 10.50 5.60 -4.06
C TYR A 96 9.03 5.22 -4.06
N VAL A 97 8.21 6.15 -4.51
CA VAL A 97 6.76 5.93 -4.68
C VAL A 97 6.41 6.25 -6.11
N ASP A 98 5.81 5.28 -6.80
CA ASP A 98 5.19 5.53 -8.11
C ASP A 98 3.73 5.85 -7.89
N TYR A 99 3.27 6.97 -8.45
CA TYR A 99 1.89 7.40 -8.31
C TYR A 99 1.50 8.27 -9.49
N LYS A 100 0.40 7.92 -10.15
CA LYS A 100 -0.14 8.68 -11.29
C LYS A 100 0.92 8.95 -12.35
N GLY A 101 1.74 7.94 -12.65
CA GLY A 101 2.75 8.03 -13.70
C GLY A 101 4.03 8.74 -13.30
N GLU A 102 4.17 9.15 -12.05
CA GLU A 102 5.37 9.82 -11.56
C GLU A 102 6.10 8.97 -10.54
N THR A 103 7.42 9.10 -10.51
CA THR A 103 8.26 8.47 -9.49
C THR A 103 8.72 9.57 -8.53
N ILE A 104 8.39 9.41 -7.25
CA ILE A 104 8.63 10.42 -6.22
C ILE A 104 9.53 9.80 -5.17
N PRO A 105 10.60 10.47 -4.74
CA PRO A 105 11.37 9.96 -3.60
C PRO A 105 10.48 9.89 -2.36
N PHE A 106 10.58 8.78 -1.63
CA PHE A 106 9.79 8.61 -0.42
C PHE A 106 10.30 9.52 0.69
N THR A 107 9.39 10.21 1.35
CA THR A 107 9.69 10.93 2.59
C THR A 107 8.59 10.65 3.59
N ASP A 108 8.96 10.56 4.87
CA ASP A 108 7.96 10.31 5.91
C ASP A 108 6.98 11.45 6.00
N GLY A 109 5.71 11.10 6.08
CA GLY A 109 4.63 12.07 6.13
C GLY A 109 4.24 12.65 4.79
N MET A 110 4.80 12.12 3.68
CA MET A 110 4.46 12.65 2.36
C MET A 110 2.98 12.47 2.05
N THR A 111 2.44 13.40 1.28
CA THR A 111 1.04 13.39 0.90
C THR A 111 0.91 13.22 -0.61
N LEU A 112 0.06 12.29 -1.01
CA LEU A 112 -0.31 12.08 -2.41
C LEU A 112 -1.74 12.59 -2.59
N ASN A 113 -1.96 13.40 -3.60
CA ASN A 113 -3.30 13.96 -3.87
C ASN A 113 -4.07 13.04 -4.81
N ARG A 114 -5.23 12.63 -4.36
CA ARG A 114 -6.07 11.69 -5.10
C ARG A 114 -6.89 12.37 -6.19
#